data_14ed55b494dccb3f35cbe398754c4ade
#
_entry.id   14ed55b494dccb3f35cbe398754c4ade
#
_cell.length_a   1.000
_cell.length_b   1.000
_cell.length_c   1.000
_cell.angle_alpha   90.00
_cell.angle_beta   90.00
_cell.angle_gamma   90.00
#
_symmetry.space_group_name_H-M   'P 1'
#
loop_
_entity.id
_entity.type
_entity.pdbx_description
1 polymer ?
#
loop_
_entity_poly.entity_id
_entity_poly.type
_entity_poly.pdbx_seq_one_letter_code
_entity_poly.pdbx_strand_id
1 'polypeptide(L)'
;MTDSFEQISAHNEELARDIVERASARGVTVSTAESLTAGMIASTIADIPGASAVLRGGAVTYCDEIKHRVLGVEQETLDRYTAVSHQTAREMAVGSLELYQSDIAVSATGYAGPGGGTEDDPAGTFYIGWAHRSADGGVPVVDSVRCHYEGDRSCVRAHAVTEALGRIAFVLNSME
;
A
#
# COMPACT_ATOMS: atom_id res chain seq x y z
N MET A 1 -12.67 -21.53 7.04
CA MET A 1 -12.40 -21.69 5.58
C MET A 1 -11.61 -20.47 5.19
N THR A 2 -10.43 -20.63 4.65
CA THR A 2 -9.65 -19.51 4.07
C THR A 2 -10.25 -19.15 2.71
N ASP A 3 -10.47 -17.86 2.48
CA ASP A 3 -11.01 -17.37 1.22
C ASP A 3 -10.09 -17.74 0.05
N SER A 4 -10.66 -18.07 -1.10
CA SER A 4 -9.86 -18.32 -2.31
C SER A 4 -9.32 -17.00 -2.88
N PHE A 5 -8.26 -17.10 -3.69
CA PHE A 5 -7.72 -15.94 -4.39
C PHE A 5 -8.79 -15.19 -5.20
N GLU A 6 -9.69 -15.91 -5.86
CA GLU A 6 -10.77 -15.33 -6.64
C GLU A 6 -11.77 -14.55 -5.78
N GLN A 7 -12.10 -15.07 -4.58
CA GLN A 7 -13.01 -14.39 -3.64
C GLN A 7 -12.38 -13.09 -3.12
N ILE A 8 -11.09 -13.15 -2.72
CA ILE A 8 -10.35 -11.97 -2.26
C ILE A 8 -10.24 -10.94 -3.39
N SER A 9 -9.94 -11.38 -4.61
CA SER A 9 -9.81 -10.48 -5.77
C SER A 9 -11.14 -9.81 -6.12
N ALA A 10 -12.26 -10.52 -6.06
CA ALA A 10 -13.58 -9.93 -6.29
C ALA A 10 -13.91 -8.87 -5.21
N HIS A 11 -13.60 -9.14 -3.96
CA HIS A 11 -13.75 -8.16 -2.87
C HIS A 11 -12.86 -6.93 -3.08
N ASN A 12 -11.62 -7.12 -3.52
CA ASN A 12 -10.69 -6.02 -3.82
C ASN A 12 -11.22 -5.13 -4.97
N GLU A 13 -11.85 -5.72 -5.99
CA GLU A 13 -12.48 -4.95 -7.06
C GLU A 13 -13.63 -4.08 -6.55
N GLU A 14 -14.46 -4.62 -5.64
CA GLU A 14 -15.54 -3.85 -5.00
C GLU A 14 -15.00 -2.67 -4.19
N LEU A 15 -13.96 -2.89 -3.38
CA LEU A 15 -13.29 -1.83 -2.63
C LEU A 15 -12.68 -0.76 -3.54
N ALA A 16 -12.01 -1.18 -4.61
CA ALA A 16 -11.42 -0.25 -5.57
C ALA A 16 -12.49 0.60 -6.27
N ARG A 17 -13.65 0.02 -6.57
CA ARG A 17 -14.80 0.73 -7.17
C ARG A 17 -15.33 1.83 -6.23
N ASP A 18 -15.57 1.50 -4.97
CA ASP A 18 -15.98 2.49 -3.95
C ASP A 18 -14.94 3.62 -3.82
N ILE A 19 -13.65 3.27 -3.78
CA ILE A 19 -12.57 4.26 -3.70
C ILE A 19 -12.56 5.18 -4.92
N VAL A 20 -12.62 4.64 -6.14
CA VAL A 20 -12.57 5.43 -7.36
C VAL A 20 -13.77 6.38 -7.44
N GLU A 21 -14.97 5.89 -7.13
CA GLU A 21 -16.19 6.69 -7.13
C GLU A 21 -16.09 7.85 -6.13
N ARG A 22 -15.73 7.57 -4.88
CA ARG A 22 -15.69 8.57 -3.80
C ARG A 22 -14.53 9.55 -3.96
N ALA A 23 -13.35 9.06 -4.33
CA ALA A 23 -12.18 9.93 -4.55
C ALA A 23 -12.39 10.84 -5.77
N SER A 24 -12.94 10.31 -6.86
CA SER A 24 -13.26 11.10 -8.05
C SER A 24 -14.27 12.21 -7.76
N ALA A 25 -15.34 11.90 -6.99
CA ALA A 25 -16.36 12.87 -6.61
C ALA A 25 -15.80 14.04 -5.78
N ARG A 26 -14.67 13.83 -5.09
CA ARG A 26 -14.01 14.84 -4.24
C ARG A 26 -12.76 15.45 -4.86
N GLY A 27 -12.35 14.99 -6.04
CA GLY A 27 -11.09 15.41 -6.66
C GLY A 27 -9.84 14.96 -5.88
N VAL A 28 -9.95 13.89 -5.08
CA VAL A 28 -8.85 13.31 -4.29
C VAL A 28 -8.07 12.32 -5.14
N THR A 29 -6.76 12.40 -5.07
CA THR A 29 -5.84 11.57 -5.85
C THR A 29 -5.08 10.59 -4.96
N VAL A 30 -4.73 9.42 -5.53
CA VAL A 30 -4.09 8.30 -4.82
C VAL A 30 -2.82 7.86 -5.54
N SER A 31 -1.83 7.41 -4.78
CA SER A 31 -0.63 6.73 -5.31
C SER A 31 -0.25 5.51 -4.48
N THR A 32 0.59 4.63 -5.06
CA THR A 32 1.02 3.39 -4.40
C THR A 32 2.55 3.22 -4.41
N ALA A 33 3.08 2.57 -3.37
CA ALA A 33 4.45 2.11 -3.28
C ALA A 33 4.47 0.62 -2.91
N GLU A 34 4.90 -0.23 -3.83
CA GLU A 34 4.64 -1.66 -3.75
C GLU A 34 5.92 -2.49 -3.75
N SER A 35 6.06 -3.37 -2.78
CA SER A 35 7.10 -4.39 -2.72
C SER A 35 6.49 -5.77 -2.98
N LEU A 36 5.93 -6.45 -1.95
CA LEU A 36 5.39 -7.81 -2.12
C LEU A 36 4.20 -7.88 -3.10
N THR A 37 3.44 -6.82 -3.24
CA THR A 37 2.28 -6.75 -4.14
C THR A 37 2.67 -6.52 -5.60
N ALA A 38 3.84 -5.91 -5.85
CA ALA A 38 4.47 -5.75 -7.16
C ALA A 38 3.53 -5.14 -8.24
N GLY A 39 2.78 -4.10 -7.88
CA GLY A 39 1.89 -3.38 -8.78
C GLY A 39 0.42 -3.82 -8.70
N MET A 40 0.07 -4.82 -7.89
CA MET A 40 -1.32 -5.29 -7.77
C MET A 40 -2.27 -4.24 -7.21
N ILE A 41 -1.83 -3.39 -6.27
CA ILE A 41 -2.70 -2.35 -5.70
C ILE A 41 -3.05 -1.34 -6.79
N ALA A 42 -2.04 -0.81 -7.49
CA ALA A 42 -2.23 0.13 -8.59
C ALA A 42 -3.06 -0.49 -9.72
N SER A 43 -2.79 -1.75 -10.11
CA SER A 43 -3.54 -2.47 -11.14
C SER A 43 -5.01 -2.64 -10.76
N THR A 44 -5.31 -3.05 -9.53
CA THR A 44 -6.69 -3.21 -9.05
C THR A 44 -7.48 -1.90 -9.11
N ILE A 45 -6.85 -0.77 -8.76
CA ILE A 45 -7.48 0.54 -8.91
C ILE A 45 -7.65 0.90 -10.40
N ALA A 46 -6.64 0.64 -11.23
CA ALA A 46 -6.64 0.96 -12.65
C ALA A 46 -7.69 0.18 -13.46
N ASP A 47 -8.07 -1.01 -13.00
CA ASP A 47 -9.12 -1.84 -13.63
C ASP A 47 -10.53 -1.19 -13.53
N ILE A 48 -10.70 -0.18 -12.68
CA ILE A 48 -12.00 0.48 -12.48
C ILE A 48 -12.17 1.63 -13.48
N PRO A 49 -13.27 1.69 -14.23
CA PRO A 49 -13.58 2.83 -15.08
C PRO A 49 -13.57 4.15 -14.30
N GLY A 50 -12.86 5.15 -14.81
CA GLY A 50 -12.69 6.44 -14.13
C GLY A 50 -11.45 6.53 -13.23
N ALA A 51 -10.68 5.46 -13.07
CA ALA A 51 -9.45 5.45 -12.26
C ALA A 51 -8.42 6.53 -12.67
N SER A 52 -8.41 6.96 -13.93
CA SER A 52 -7.50 8.01 -14.42
C SER A 52 -7.70 9.38 -13.75
N ALA A 53 -8.85 9.63 -13.14
CA ALA A 53 -9.10 10.82 -12.35
C ALA A 53 -8.55 10.72 -10.91
N VAL A 54 -8.23 9.50 -10.45
CA VAL A 54 -7.87 9.20 -9.07
C VAL A 54 -6.42 8.72 -8.94
N LEU A 55 -6.02 7.73 -9.73
CA LEU A 55 -4.69 7.12 -9.64
C LEU A 55 -3.63 7.99 -10.32
N ARG A 56 -2.70 8.53 -9.54
CA ARG A 56 -1.55 9.33 -10.03
C ARG A 56 -0.40 8.46 -10.52
N GLY A 57 -0.24 7.29 -9.93
CA GLY A 57 0.80 6.34 -10.28
C GLY A 57 1.11 5.36 -9.16
N GLY A 58 2.00 4.42 -9.44
CA GLY A 58 2.48 3.42 -8.50
C GLY A 58 3.93 3.04 -8.77
N ALA A 59 4.75 3.00 -7.72
CA ALA A 59 6.14 2.58 -7.80
C ALA A 59 6.29 1.14 -7.30
N VAL A 60 6.82 0.26 -8.14
CA VAL A 60 7.26 -1.08 -7.73
C VAL A 60 8.70 -0.99 -7.28
N THR A 61 8.93 -1.07 -5.97
CA THR A 61 10.24 -0.93 -5.32
C THR A 61 10.60 -2.23 -4.58
N TYR A 62 11.02 -3.23 -5.37
CA TYR A 62 11.12 -4.62 -4.90
C TYR A 62 12.35 -4.91 -4.06
N CYS A 63 13.44 -4.16 -4.22
CA CYS A 63 14.66 -4.26 -3.44
C CYS A 63 14.98 -2.96 -2.70
N ASP A 64 15.84 -3.05 -1.69
CA ASP A 64 16.14 -1.96 -0.76
C ASP A 64 16.76 -0.75 -1.45
N GLU A 65 17.71 -1.00 -2.37
CA GLU A 65 18.31 0.06 -3.18
C GLU A 65 17.26 0.90 -3.92
N ILE A 66 16.22 0.24 -4.47
CA ILE A 66 15.16 0.94 -5.22
C ILE A 66 14.20 1.66 -4.27
N LYS A 67 13.91 1.11 -3.08
CA LYS A 67 13.16 1.83 -2.04
C LYS A 67 13.87 3.14 -1.66
N HIS A 68 15.18 3.07 -1.43
CA HIS A 68 15.99 4.24 -1.12
C HIS A 68 16.02 5.24 -2.28
N ARG A 69 16.40 4.80 -3.48
CA ARG A 69 16.62 5.68 -4.63
C ARG A 69 15.35 6.31 -5.18
N VAL A 70 14.23 5.58 -5.19
CA VAL A 70 12.99 6.04 -5.84
C VAL A 70 12.05 6.72 -4.84
N LEU A 71 11.92 6.17 -3.65
CA LEU A 71 10.99 6.65 -2.64
C LEU A 71 11.65 7.46 -1.51
N GLY A 72 12.98 7.54 -1.50
CA GLY A 72 13.71 8.26 -0.45
C GLY A 72 13.65 7.57 0.92
N VAL A 73 13.38 6.25 0.96
CA VAL A 73 13.51 5.50 2.22
C VAL A 73 14.94 5.63 2.74
N GLU A 74 15.10 6.04 4.00
CA GLU A 74 16.43 6.28 4.55
C GLU A 74 17.25 4.98 4.63
N GLN A 75 18.52 5.05 4.23
CA GLN A 75 19.41 3.88 4.32
C GLN A 75 19.54 3.39 5.77
N GLU A 76 19.60 4.30 6.74
CA GLU A 76 19.64 3.96 8.18
C GLU A 76 18.38 3.19 8.61
N THR A 77 17.21 3.53 8.07
CA THR A 77 15.95 2.81 8.31
C THR A 77 16.03 1.37 7.80
N LEU A 78 16.53 1.18 6.58
CA LEU A 78 16.71 -0.15 5.99
C LEU A 78 17.73 -0.99 6.75
N ASP A 79 18.85 -0.40 7.16
CA ASP A 79 19.91 -1.08 7.89
C ASP A 79 19.48 -1.48 9.31
N ARG A 80 18.68 -0.66 9.99
CA ARG A 80 18.28 -0.86 11.37
C ARG A 80 16.98 -1.66 11.53
N TYR A 81 16.00 -1.42 10.67
CA TYR A 81 14.65 -1.98 10.80
C TYR A 81 14.28 -2.94 9.66
N THR A 82 15.15 -3.11 8.69
CA THR A 82 14.96 -3.91 7.48
C THR A 82 13.88 -3.37 6.52
N ALA A 83 13.76 -3.99 5.35
CA ALA A 83 12.73 -3.65 4.36
C ALA A 83 11.30 -3.94 4.84
N VAL A 84 11.15 -4.84 5.83
CA VAL A 84 9.85 -5.31 6.32
C VAL A 84 9.66 -4.81 7.74
N SER A 85 9.12 -3.60 7.87
CA SER A 85 8.93 -2.93 9.16
C SER A 85 7.92 -1.81 9.06
N HIS A 86 7.43 -1.35 10.22
CA HIS A 86 6.59 -0.15 10.32
C HIS A 86 7.27 1.09 9.74
N GLN A 87 8.57 1.27 10.05
CA GLN A 87 9.35 2.42 9.64
C GLN A 87 9.46 2.48 8.12
N THR A 88 9.90 1.38 7.50
CA THR A 88 10.03 1.30 6.04
C THR A 88 8.69 1.49 5.33
N ALA A 89 7.61 0.89 5.84
CA ALA A 89 6.28 1.07 5.26
C ALA A 89 5.83 2.54 5.29
N ARG A 90 6.05 3.25 6.41
CA ARG A 90 5.72 4.68 6.53
C ARG A 90 6.52 5.54 5.56
N GLU A 91 7.82 5.34 5.49
CA GLU A 91 8.70 6.10 4.58
C GLU A 91 8.37 5.81 3.11
N MET A 92 8.05 4.56 2.76
CA MET A 92 7.57 4.23 1.42
C MET A 92 6.28 4.97 1.06
N ALA A 93 5.33 5.08 1.99
CA ALA A 93 4.08 5.81 1.76
C ALA A 93 4.32 7.31 1.58
N VAL A 94 5.15 7.92 2.44
CA VAL A 94 5.54 9.33 2.31
C VAL A 94 6.27 9.58 0.99
N GLY A 95 7.22 8.70 0.64
CA GLY A 95 7.95 8.78 -0.63
C GLY A 95 7.04 8.71 -1.85
N SER A 96 6.02 7.86 -1.83
CA SER A 96 5.01 7.78 -2.89
C SER A 96 4.15 9.05 -2.95
N LEU A 97 3.71 9.56 -1.79
CA LEU A 97 2.94 10.81 -1.71
C LEU A 97 3.67 11.96 -2.39
N GLU A 98 4.96 12.10 -2.11
CA GLU A 98 5.80 13.17 -2.67
C GLU A 98 6.16 12.93 -4.14
N LEU A 99 6.52 11.71 -4.52
CA LEU A 99 6.89 11.37 -5.90
C LEU A 99 5.76 11.67 -6.89
N TYR A 100 4.54 11.31 -6.53
CA TYR A 100 3.37 11.44 -7.40
C TYR A 100 2.53 12.69 -7.12
N GLN A 101 2.88 13.47 -6.09
CA GLN A 101 2.10 14.64 -5.67
C GLN A 101 0.61 14.28 -5.51
N SER A 102 0.34 13.14 -4.88
CA SER A 102 -1.02 12.67 -4.57
C SER A 102 -1.51 13.21 -3.23
N ASP A 103 -2.80 13.10 -2.98
CA ASP A 103 -3.42 13.49 -1.71
C ASP A 103 -3.32 12.37 -0.67
N ILE A 104 -3.40 11.11 -1.14
CA ILE A 104 -3.27 9.90 -0.33
C ILE A 104 -2.24 8.98 -0.99
N ALA A 105 -1.40 8.34 -0.20
CA ALA A 105 -0.51 7.28 -0.65
C ALA A 105 -0.60 6.07 0.27
N VAL A 106 -0.50 4.87 -0.30
CA VAL A 106 -0.36 3.63 0.45
C VAL A 106 0.90 2.88 0.03
N SER A 107 1.46 2.13 0.96
CA SER A 107 2.60 1.26 0.68
C SER A 107 2.36 -0.16 1.19
N ALA A 108 3.03 -1.13 0.58
CA ALA A 108 3.01 -2.53 1.00
C ALA A 108 4.42 -3.14 0.95
N THR A 109 4.92 -3.62 2.08
CA THR A 109 6.18 -4.35 2.17
C THR A 109 6.00 -5.58 3.06
N GLY A 110 6.67 -6.72 2.75
CA GLY A 110 6.46 -7.94 3.53
C GLY A 110 6.95 -9.22 2.85
N TYR A 111 6.71 -10.31 3.55
CA TYR A 111 7.08 -11.68 3.15
C TYR A 111 5.84 -12.46 2.68
N ALA A 112 5.65 -12.55 1.38
CA ALA A 112 4.48 -13.25 0.79
C ALA A 112 4.55 -14.79 0.92
N GLY A 113 5.71 -15.35 1.31
CA GLY A 113 5.92 -16.79 1.39
C GLY A 113 6.11 -17.47 0.00
N PRO A 114 6.27 -18.83 -0.03
CA PRO A 114 6.36 -19.74 1.13
C PRO A 114 7.70 -19.65 1.86
N GLY A 115 8.74 -19.10 1.25
CA GLY A 115 10.05 -18.87 1.86
C GLY A 115 10.20 -17.42 2.33
N GLY A 116 11.26 -17.18 3.06
CA GLY A 116 11.54 -15.87 3.67
C GLY A 116 10.80 -15.67 4.99
N GLY A 117 10.97 -14.49 5.54
CA GLY A 117 10.49 -14.19 6.89
C GLY A 117 11.57 -14.42 7.95
N THR A 118 11.27 -13.95 9.15
CA THR A 118 12.08 -14.08 10.35
C THR A 118 11.28 -14.76 11.45
N GLU A 119 11.87 -14.96 12.63
CA GLU A 119 11.16 -15.48 13.80
C GLU A 119 10.04 -14.51 14.25
N ASP A 120 10.32 -13.20 14.20
CA ASP A 120 9.36 -12.16 14.59
C ASP A 120 8.33 -11.87 13.47
N ASP A 121 8.75 -11.95 12.21
CA ASP A 121 7.93 -11.70 11.03
C ASP A 121 7.97 -12.92 10.09
N PRO A 122 7.23 -13.99 10.40
CA PRO A 122 7.20 -15.19 9.56
C PRO A 122 6.57 -14.92 8.18
N ALA A 123 6.74 -15.87 7.25
CA ALA A 123 6.09 -15.81 5.93
C ALA A 123 4.58 -15.57 6.09
N GLY A 124 4.01 -14.67 5.27
CA GLY A 124 2.64 -14.19 5.41
C GLY A 124 2.52 -12.88 6.18
N THR A 125 3.63 -12.38 6.78
CA THR A 125 3.65 -11.08 7.46
C THR A 125 3.96 -9.96 6.47
N PHE A 126 3.17 -8.89 6.55
CA PHE A 126 3.40 -7.68 5.78
C PHE A 126 2.96 -6.43 6.54
N TYR A 127 3.50 -5.31 6.12
CA TYR A 127 3.20 -3.98 6.66
C TYR A 127 2.57 -3.13 5.57
N ILE A 128 1.46 -2.49 5.91
CA ILE A 128 0.82 -1.46 5.08
C ILE A 128 1.09 -0.12 5.74
N GLY A 129 1.74 0.78 5.01
CA GLY A 129 1.87 2.18 5.37
C GLY A 129 0.84 3.02 4.62
N TRP A 130 0.44 4.12 5.20
CA TRP A 130 -0.35 5.14 4.50
C TRP A 130 0.08 6.53 4.92
N ALA A 131 -0.02 7.45 4.00
CA ALA A 131 0.23 8.86 4.24
C ALA A 131 -0.82 9.70 3.51
N HIS A 132 -1.21 10.82 4.08
CA HIS A 132 -2.09 11.76 3.42
C HIS A 132 -1.72 13.20 3.76
N ARG A 133 -2.05 14.12 2.84
CA ARG A 133 -1.78 15.53 3.05
C ARG A 133 -2.62 16.06 4.21
N SER A 134 -2.00 16.90 5.04
CA SER A 134 -2.71 17.58 6.12
C SER A 134 -3.59 18.70 5.54
N ALA A 135 -4.78 18.88 6.10
CA ALA A 135 -5.74 19.91 5.67
C ALA A 135 -5.19 21.35 5.84
N ASP A 136 -4.26 21.57 6.77
CA ASP A 136 -3.60 22.85 7.02
C ASP A 136 -2.35 23.08 6.15
N GLY A 137 -2.03 22.15 5.24
CA GLY A 137 -0.83 22.20 4.40
C GLY A 137 0.47 21.91 5.14
N GLY A 138 0.39 21.41 6.37
CA GLY A 138 1.53 21.03 7.21
C GLY A 138 2.16 19.68 6.83
N VAL A 139 2.83 19.07 7.80
CA VAL A 139 3.46 17.75 7.63
C VAL A 139 2.40 16.70 7.33
N PRO A 140 2.62 15.80 6.37
CA PRO A 140 1.68 14.70 6.10
C PRO A 140 1.38 13.87 7.35
N VAL A 141 0.14 13.45 7.50
CA VAL A 141 -0.24 12.44 8.50
C VAL A 141 0.19 11.09 7.95
N VAL A 142 0.92 10.32 8.76
CA VAL A 142 1.48 9.03 8.37
C VAL A 142 1.30 7.99 9.46
N ASP A 143 0.92 6.79 9.08
CA ASP A 143 0.86 5.65 10.00
C ASP A 143 1.06 4.32 9.26
N SER A 144 1.04 3.21 9.98
CA SER A 144 1.23 1.87 9.42
C SER A 144 0.62 0.79 10.31
N VAL A 145 0.30 -0.34 9.70
CA VAL A 145 -0.21 -1.52 10.39
C VAL A 145 0.58 -2.76 9.98
N ARG A 146 0.81 -3.66 10.94
CA ARG A 146 1.34 -5.00 10.70
C ARG A 146 0.17 -5.96 10.53
N CYS A 147 0.22 -6.76 9.47
CA CYS A 147 -0.75 -7.80 9.17
C CYS A 147 -0.05 -9.15 9.03
N HIS A 148 -0.80 -10.23 9.29
CA HIS A 148 -0.32 -11.58 9.05
C HIS A 148 -1.49 -12.44 8.52
N TYR A 149 -1.24 -13.12 7.40
CA TYR A 149 -2.20 -14.04 6.80
C TYR A 149 -1.52 -15.37 6.46
N GLU A 150 -2.13 -16.45 6.90
CA GLU A 150 -1.72 -17.81 6.52
C GLU A 150 -2.33 -18.15 5.16
N GLY A 151 -1.51 -18.69 4.27
CA GLY A 151 -1.97 -19.10 2.95
C GLY A 151 -0.85 -19.17 1.93
N ASP A 152 -1.22 -19.43 0.70
CA ASP A 152 -0.26 -19.37 -0.39
C ASP A 152 0.13 -17.93 -0.74
N ARG A 153 1.21 -17.80 -1.50
CA ARG A 153 1.78 -16.52 -1.91
C ARG A 153 0.77 -15.61 -2.62
N SER A 154 -0.12 -16.16 -3.43
CA SER A 154 -1.12 -15.38 -4.17
C SER A 154 -2.18 -14.81 -3.23
N CYS A 155 -2.67 -15.61 -2.30
CA CYS A 155 -3.63 -15.17 -1.28
C CYS A 155 -3.05 -14.11 -0.34
N VAL A 156 -1.81 -14.30 0.16
CA VAL A 156 -1.14 -13.29 1.01
C VAL A 156 -1.00 -11.94 0.28
N ARG A 157 -0.61 -11.96 -0.99
CA ARG A 157 -0.50 -10.75 -1.81
C ARG A 157 -1.88 -10.09 -2.03
N ALA A 158 -2.92 -10.88 -2.28
CA ALA A 158 -4.28 -10.37 -2.44
C ALA A 158 -4.82 -9.75 -1.14
N HIS A 159 -4.54 -10.35 0.01
CA HIS A 159 -4.87 -9.75 1.31
C HIS A 159 -4.11 -8.44 1.56
N ALA A 160 -2.85 -8.35 1.15
CA ALA A 160 -2.11 -7.09 1.23
C ALA A 160 -2.76 -5.98 0.38
N VAL A 161 -3.34 -6.33 -0.77
CA VAL A 161 -4.17 -5.39 -1.57
C VAL A 161 -5.42 -4.98 -0.80
N THR A 162 -6.14 -5.93 -0.20
CA THR A 162 -7.34 -5.65 0.62
C THR A 162 -7.03 -4.65 1.73
N GLU A 163 -5.97 -4.89 2.49
CA GLU A 163 -5.56 -4.01 3.58
C GLU A 163 -5.17 -2.62 3.09
N ALA A 164 -4.44 -2.53 1.98
CA ALA A 164 -4.04 -1.24 1.41
C ALA A 164 -5.25 -0.43 0.92
N LEU A 165 -6.18 -1.06 0.19
CA LEU A 165 -7.43 -0.43 -0.23
C LEU A 165 -8.28 0.00 0.97
N GLY A 166 -8.35 -0.83 2.01
CA GLY A 166 -9.02 -0.49 3.26
C GLY A 166 -8.45 0.76 3.93
N ARG A 167 -7.12 1.00 3.85
CA ARG A 167 -6.48 2.23 4.38
C ARG A 167 -6.82 3.46 3.55
N ILE A 168 -6.89 3.34 2.22
CA ILE A 168 -7.36 4.45 1.37
C ILE A 168 -8.80 4.82 1.74
N ALA A 169 -9.69 3.83 1.85
CA ALA A 169 -11.09 4.06 2.22
C ALA A 169 -11.22 4.69 3.62
N PHE A 170 -10.41 4.24 4.60
CA PHE A 170 -10.36 4.81 5.94
C PHE A 170 -9.95 6.29 5.92
N VAL A 171 -8.90 6.64 5.17
CA VAL A 171 -8.46 8.03 5.03
C VAL A 171 -9.53 8.88 4.35
N LEU A 172 -10.15 8.40 3.27
CA LEU A 172 -11.26 9.09 2.60
C LEU A 172 -12.42 9.38 3.56
N ASN A 173 -12.73 8.49 4.50
CA ASN A 173 -13.75 8.73 5.52
C ASN A 173 -13.34 9.83 6.51
N SER A 174 -12.06 9.93 6.85
CA SER A 174 -11.56 10.91 7.82
C SER A 174 -11.39 12.32 7.25
N MET A 175 -11.45 12.45 5.92
CA MET A 175 -11.39 13.75 5.22
C MET A 175 -12.78 14.40 5.05
N GLU A 176 -13.82 13.83 5.66
CA GLU A 176 -15.20 14.35 5.63
C GLU A 176 -15.41 15.56 6.55
#